data_d299233fb7457ba759915dc975eafae4
#
_entry.id   d299233fb7457ba759915dc975eafae4
#
_cell.length_a   1.000
_cell.length_b   1.000
_cell.length_c   1.000
_cell.angle_alpha   90.00
_cell.angle_beta   90.00
_cell.angle_gamma   90.00
#
_symmetry.space_group_name_H-M   'P 1'
#
loop_
_entity.id
_entity.type
_entity.pdbx_description
1 polymer ?
#
loop_
_entity_poly.entity_id
_entity_poly.type
_entity_poly.pdbx_seq_one_letter_code
_entity_poly.pdbx_strand_id
1 'polypeptide(L)'
;AGWGSTVGSALAADMQREFPDQRGWSRSILLYMRRAAEAWPTEEEFVHHVGGRLPWRHVTVLLDRLETREERDWYAASAAEYGWSRAVLEHQIKADLRRAVGAAPTNFTEALEAPDSELAQQLVKDPYVFEHLAMVERVAERDVEQALMDRLQDTMLELGRGMAFVGRQVRLTVPDDASDRVDEFYVDLLFFHVEQLRYVVVELKIGPFEPAHVGQLGTYVAIVDDQFRRPEIHAPTIGILLCTGKTGPTVRY
;
A
#
# COMPACT_ATOMS: atom_id res chain seq x y z
N ALA A 1 39.40 -1.52 14.41
CA ALA A 1 40.26 -1.74 13.26
C ALA A 1 39.40 -1.71 12.00
N GLY A 2 39.60 -0.70 11.11
CA GLY A 2 38.79 -0.50 9.92
C GLY A 2 38.96 -1.64 8.90
N TRP A 3 37.86 -2.15 8.41
CA TRP A 3 37.82 -3.04 7.26
C TRP A 3 38.22 -2.26 5.99
N GLY A 4 39.54 -2.15 5.74
CA GLY A 4 40.00 -1.59 4.48
C GLY A 4 39.59 -2.46 3.29
N SER A 5 39.62 -1.90 2.08
CA SER A 5 39.25 -2.60 0.83
C SER A 5 40.00 -3.91 0.61
N THR A 6 41.21 -4.01 1.15
CA THR A 6 42.12 -5.17 1.05
C THR A 6 41.65 -6.34 1.92
N VAL A 7 41.17 -6.10 3.15
CA VAL A 7 40.76 -7.16 4.09
C VAL A 7 39.54 -7.91 3.57
N GLY A 8 38.52 -7.19 3.03
CA GLY A 8 37.33 -7.83 2.48
C GLY A 8 37.63 -8.70 1.25
N SER A 9 38.59 -8.31 0.43
CA SER A 9 39.00 -9.10 -0.73
C SER A 9 39.84 -10.34 -0.34
N ALA A 10 40.72 -10.19 0.66
CA ALA A 10 41.50 -11.31 1.20
C ALA A 10 40.58 -12.35 1.86
N LEU A 11 39.64 -11.91 2.69
CA LEU A 11 38.65 -12.78 3.33
C LEU A 11 37.81 -13.52 2.28
N ALA A 12 37.35 -12.83 1.22
CA ALA A 12 36.58 -13.46 0.15
C ALA A 12 37.39 -14.59 -0.54
N ALA A 13 38.66 -14.33 -0.81
CA ALA A 13 39.57 -15.33 -1.42
C ALA A 13 39.83 -16.52 -0.49
N ASP A 14 39.99 -16.27 0.82
CA ASP A 14 40.20 -17.32 1.81
C ASP A 14 38.95 -18.19 1.97
N MET A 15 37.77 -17.59 2.05
CA MET A 15 36.50 -18.33 2.13
C MET A 15 36.23 -19.16 0.89
N GLN A 16 36.53 -18.63 -0.31
CA GLN A 16 36.39 -19.38 -1.56
C GLN A 16 37.35 -20.57 -1.64
N ARG A 17 38.53 -20.46 -1.06
CA ARG A 17 39.53 -21.54 -0.99
C ARG A 17 39.10 -22.62 0.00
N GLU A 18 38.64 -22.23 1.16
CA GLU A 18 38.23 -23.17 2.22
C GLU A 18 36.92 -23.89 1.90
N PHE A 19 35.99 -23.18 1.21
CA PHE A 19 34.66 -23.70 0.84
C PHE A 19 34.40 -23.61 -0.67
N PRO A 20 35.14 -24.41 -1.50
CA PRO A 20 35.09 -24.30 -2.97
C PRO A 20 33.73 -24.67 -3.56
N ASP A 21 32.97 -25.53 -2.89
CA ASP A 21 31.64 -25.98 -3.32
C ASP A 21 30.50 -25.02 -2.94
N GLN A 22 30.79 -24.02 -2.11
CA GLN A 22 29.82 -23.04 -1.68
C GLN A 22 29.90 -21.77 -2.53
N ARG A 23 28.75 -21.34 -3.04
CA ARG A 23 28.62 -20.06 -3.73
C ARG A 23 28.23 -18.96 -2.74
N GLY A 24 28.69 -17.73 -2.97
CA GLY A 24 28.24 -16.57 -2.19
C GLY A 24 29.33 -15.84 -1.41
N TRP A 25 30.60 -16.25 -1.54
CA TRP A 25 31.74 -15.60 -0.87
C TRP A 25 32.35 -14.45 -1.70
N SER A 26 31.52 -13.65 -2.39
CA SER A 26 32.02 -12.45 -3.05
C SER A 26 32.25 -11.33 -2.01
N ARG A 27 33.18 -10.41 -2.31
CA ARG A 27 33.44 -9.24 -1.47
C ARG A 27 32.18 -8.42 -1.18
N SER A 28 31.30 -8.26 -2.17
CA SER A 28 30.05 -7.53 -2.00
C SER A 28 29.11 -8.22 -1.01
N ILE A 29 28.97 -9.54 -1.08
CA ILE A 29 28.14 -10.31 -0.15
C ILE A 29 28.70 -10.22 1.26
N LEU A 30 30.01 -10.35 1.46
CA LEU A 30 30.64 -10.22 2.77
C LEU A 30 30.46 -8.80 3.37
N LEU A 31 30.47 -7.77 2.52
CA LEU A 31 30.16 -6.41 2.97
C LEU A 31 28.70 -6.27 3.42
N TYR A 32 27.75 -6.88 2.71
CA TYR A 32 26.35 -6.91 3.15
C TYR A 32 26.15 -7.73 4.42
N MET A 33 26.84 -8.88 4.58
CA MET A 33 26.79 -9.64 5.83
C MET A 33 27.28 -8.82 7.02
N ARG A 34 28.36 -8.06 6.84
CA ARG A 34 28.85 -7.13 7.87
C ARG A 34 27.82 -6.07 8.20
N ARG A 35 27.24 -5.40 7.18
CA ARG A 35 26.18 -4.38 7.40
C ARG A 35 24.95 -4.97 8.10
N ALA A 36 24.60 -6.21 7.77
CA ALA A 36 23.52 -6.91 8.44
C ALA A 36 23.85 -7.17 9.91
N ALA A 37 25.08 -7.62 10.22
CA ALA A 37 25.54 -7.82 11.60
C ALA A 37 25.66 -6.50 12.38
N GLU A 38 25.95 -5.38 11.72
CA GLU A 38 25.92 -4.03 12.34
C GLU A 38 24.49 -3.57 12.62
N ALA A 39 23.54 -3.89 11.72
CA ALA A 39 22.13 -3.53 11.85
C ALA A 39 21.39 -4.39 12.89
N TRP A 40 21.74 -5.69 12.97
CA TRP A 40 21.18 -6.68 13.90
C TRP A 40 22.34 -7.40 14.60
N PRO A 41 22.85 -6.90 15.75
CA PRO A 41 24.10 -7.33 16.36
C PRO A 41 24.10 -8.76 16.92
N THR A 42 22.93 -9.31 17.24
CA THR A 42 22.81 -10.67 17.76
C THR A 42 22.15 -11.59 16.73
N GLU A 43 22.50 -12.89 16.80
CA GLU A 43 21.86 -13.92 15.97
C GLU A 43 20.34 -13.95 16.19
N GLU A 44 19.91 -13.83 17.43
CA GLU A 44 18.48 -13.82 17.80
C GLU A 44 17.75 -12.66 17.12
N GLU A 45 18.30 -11.45 17.19
CA GLU A 45 17.71 -10.27 16.54
C GLU A 45 17.65 -10.45 15.01
N PHE A 46 18.73 -10.93 14.40
CA PHE A 46 18.76 -11.14 12.96
C PHE A 46 17.77 -12.21 12.51
N VAL A 47 17.72 -13.36 13.18
CA VAL A 47 16.81 -14.47 12.84
C VAL A 47 15.36 -14.08 13.08
N HIS A 48 15.08 -13.40 14.20
CA HIS A 48 13.71 -13.01 14.56
C HIS A 48 13.11 -11.99 13.60
N HIS A 49 13.87 -10.97 13.23
CA HIS A 49 13.37 -9.87 12.41
C HIS A 49 13.50 -10.14 10.91
N VAL A 50 14.56 -10.81 10.45
CA VAL A 50 14.92 -10.82 9.04
C VAL A 50 15.35 -12.19 8.51
N GLY A 51 16.36 -12.82 9.11
CA GLY A 51 17.11 -13.95 8.52
C GLY A 51 16.32 -15.25 8.39
N GLY A 52 15.32 -15.47 9.26
CA GLY A 52 14.43 -16.63 9.20
C GLY A 52 13.18 -16.45 8.35
N ARG A 53 12.88 -15.21 7.91
CA ARG A 53 11.60 -14.84 7.30
C ARG A 53 11.72 -14.33 5.86
N LEU A 54 12.85 -13.72 5.49
CA LEU A 54 13.03 -13.04 4.22
C LEU A 54 14.20 -13.62 3.40
N PRO A 55 14.05 -13.68 2.06
CA PRO A 55 15.18 -13.96 1.19
C PRO A 55 16.29 -12.91 1.33
N TRP A 56 17.56 -13.32 1.17
CA TRP A 56 18.72 -12.42 1.29
C TRP A 56 18.62 -11.14 0.44
N ARG A 57 17.99 -11.21 -0.75
CA ARG A 57 17.77 -10.05 -1.61
C ARG A 57 16.88 -8.99 -0.99
N HIS A 58 15.94 -9.36 -0.10
CA HIS A 58 15.14 -8.39 0.66
C HIS A 58 15.99 -7.70 1.72
N VAL A 59 16.84 -8.46 2.41
CA VAL A 59 17.78 -7.90 3.40
C VAL A 59 18.67 -6.82 2.77
N THR A 60 19.21 -7.07 1.58
CA THR A 60 20.04 -6.07 0.88
C THR A 60 19.24 -4.80 0.54
N VAL A 61 17.97 -4.91 0.14
CA VAL A 61 17.11 -3.76 -0.11
C VAL A 61 16.88 -2.94 1.16
N LEU A 62 16.55 -3.60 2.27
CA LEU A 62 16.35 -2.93 3.56
C LEU A 62 17.61 -2.14 3.98
N LEU A 63 18.79 -2.76 3.83
CA LEU A 63 20.07 -2.13 4.16
C LEU A 63 20.46 -0.98 3.23
N ASP A 64 20.02 -1.00 1.97
CA ASP A 64 20.37 0.01 0.99
C ASP A 64 19.43 1.22 0.99
N ARG A 65 18.17 1.01 1.35
CA ARG A 65 17.11 2.01 1.21
C ARG A 65 16.69 2.66 2.51
N LEU A 66 16.98 2.05 3.66
CA LEU A 66 16.50 2.50 4.96
C LEU A 66 17.68 2.82 5.90
N GLU A 67 17.55 3.90 6.66
CA GLU A 67 18.62 4.39 7.51
C GLU A 67 18.49 3.89 8.96
N THR A 68 17.26 3.82 9.47
CA THR A 68 17.02 3.44 10.87
C THR A 68 16.70 1.96 11.03
N ARG A 69 16.94 1.44 12.22
CA ARG A 69 16.62 0.06 12.57
C ARG A 69 15.11 -0.14 12.61
N GLU A 70 14.39 0.80 13.17
CA GLU A 70 12.94 0.75 13.34
C GLU A 70 12.22 0.66 11.97
N GLU A 71 12.73 1.39 10.97
CA GLU A 71 12.21 1.29 9.60
C GLU A 71 12.49 -0.09 9.02
N ARG A 72 13.73 -0.58 9.13
CA ARG A 72 14.11 -1.89 8.61
C ARG A 72 13.27 -2.99 9.23
N ASP A 73 13.08 -2.97 10.54
CA ASP A 73 12.29 -3.97 11.26
C ASP A 73 10.82 -3.93 10.85
N TRP A 74 10.25 -2.72 10.69
CA TRP A 74 8.87 -2.55 10.25
C TRP A 74 8.64 -3.08 8.82
N TYR A 75 9.49 -2.68 7.86
CA TYR A 75 9.40 -3.16 6.49
C TYR A 75 9.72 -4.64 6.35
N ALA A 76 10.63 -5.18 7.17
CA ALA A 76 10.92 -6.60 7.21
C ALA A 76 9.73 -7.42 7.71
N ALA A 77 9.09 -6.98 8.79
CA ALA A 77 7.89 -7.62 9.34
C ALA A 77 6.76 -7.60 8.32
N SER A 78 6.48 -6.44 7.72
CA SER A 78 5.45 -6.28 6.70
C SER A 78 5.73 -7.15 5.45
N ALA A 79 6.99 -7.18 4.98
CA ALA A 79 7.36 -7.99 3.83
C ALA A 79 7.20 -9.50 4.09
N ALA A 80 7.50 -9.95 5.31
CA ALA A 80 7.33 -11.34 5.73
C ALA A 80 5.84 -11.71 5.90
N GLU A 81 5.08 -10.84 6.55
CA GLU A 81 3.65 -11.03 6.79
C GLU A 81 2.87 -11.05 5.46
N TYR A 82 3.16 -10.11 4.58
CA TYR A 82 2.40 -9.93 3.34
C TYR A 82 2.99 -10.67 2.14
N GLY A 83 4.10 -11.38 2.32
CA GLY A 83 4.75 -12.14 1.26
C GLY A 83 5.22 -11.27 0.10
N TRP A 84 5.69 -10.04 0.37
CA TRP A 84 6.13 -9.12 -0.68
C TRP A 84 7.29 -9.68 -1.49
N SER A 85 7.22 -9.54 -2.79
CA SER A 85 8.39 -9.71 -3.64
C SER A 85 9.39 -8.57 -3.42
N ARG A 86 10.63 -8.72 -3.89
CA ARG A 86 11.63 -7.65 -3.83
C ARG A 86 11.12 -6.35 -4.47
N ALA A 87 10.48 -6.45 -5.64
CA ALA A 87 9.96 -5.29 -6.36
C ALA A 87 8.85 -4.58 -5.57
N VAL A 88 7.95 -5.34 -4.94
CA VAL A 88 6.91 -4.79 -4.06
C VAL A 88 7.53 -4.10 -2.85
N LEU A 89 8.52 -4.72 -2.19
CA LEU A 89 9.22 -4.10 -1.06
C LEU A 89 9.89 -2.77 -1.47
N GLU A 90 10.60 -2.75 -2.61
CA GLU A 90 11.22 -1.51 -3.12
C GLU A 90 10.17 -0.43 -3.43
N HIS A 91 9.02 -0.80 -4.01
CA HIS A 91 7.92 0.11 -4.26
C HIS A 91 7.34 0.69 -2.96
N GLN A 92 7.04 -0.16 -1.97
CA GLN A 92 6.46 0.28 -0.70
C GLN A 92 7.41 1.17 0.13
N ILE A 93 8.73 0.90 0.07
CA ILE A 93 9.74 1.77 0.68
C ILE A 93 9.75 3.14 -0.02
N LYS A 94 9.72 3.15 -1.36
CA LYS A 94 9.72 4.40 -2.13
C LYS A 94 8.44 5.23 -1.89
N ALA A 95 7.29 4.56 -1.72
CA ALA A 95 6.02 5.17 -1.37
C ALA A 95 5.96 5.64 0.10
N ASP A 96 6.99 5.40 0.91
CA ASP A 96 7.01 5.67 2.35
C ASP A 96 5.75 5.11 3.06
N LEU A 97 5.43 3.83 2.75
CA LEU A 97 4.21 3.18 3.23
C LEU A 97 4.04 3.30 4.74
N ARG A 98 5.13 3.15 5.52
CA ARG A 98 5.11 3.25 6.98
C ARG A 98 4.51 4.57 7.47
N ARG A 99 4.83 5.66 6.77
CA ARG A 99 4.31 7.00 7.10
C ARG A 99 2.94 7.26 6.52
N ALA A 100 2.66 6.70 5.33
CA ALA A 100 1.42 6.95 4.61
C ALA A 100 0.22 6.20 5.20
N VAL A 101 0.42 5.00 5.75
CA VAL A 101 -0.66 4.17 6.32
C VAL A 101 -1.33 4.89 7.48
N GLY A 102 -2.65 5.03 7.40
CA GLY A 102 -3.46 5.70 8.41
C GLY A 102 -3.29 7.22 8.48
N ALA A 103 -2.52 7.84 7.57
CA ALA A 103 -2.28 9.28 7.57
C ALA A 103 -3.37 10.09 6.86
N ALA A 104 -4.21 9.46 6.04
CA ALA A 104 -5.27 10.15 5.32
C ALA A 104 -6.30 10.78 6.26
N PRO A 105 -6.78 12.00 5.99
CA PRO A 105 -7.91 12.57 6.68
C PRO A 105 -9.15 11.68 6.48
N THR A 106 -9.81 11.30 7.58
CA THR A 106 -10.99 10.45 7.55
C THR A 106 -12.06 10.95 8.51
N ASN A 107 -13.30 10.58 8.25
CA ASN A 107 -14.43 10.76 9.17
C ASN A 107 -14.85 9.42 9.82
N PHE A 108 -14.02 8.40 9.76
CA PHE A 108 -14.37 7.05 10.19
C PHE A 108 -14.70 6.97 11.68
N THR A 109 -14.05 7.78 12.53
CA THR A 109 -14.36 7.86 13.96
C THR A 109 -15.77 8.37 14.26
N GLU A 110 -16.36 9.13 13.34
CA GLU A 110 -17.73 9.68 13.50
C GLU A 110 -18.77 8.78 12.81
N ALA A 111 -18.37 8.13 11.70
CA ALA A 111 -19.28 7.37 10.84
C ALA A 111 -19.31 5.86 11.13
N LEU A 112 -18.30 5.31 11.80
CA LEU A 112 -18.17 3.88 12.06
C LEU A 112 -18.01 3.60 13.55
N GLU A 113 -18.42 2.41 13.99
CA GLU A 113 -18.10 1.91 15.33
C GLU A 113 -16.59 1.75 15.51
N ALA A 114 -16.09 1.88 16.75
CA ALA A 114 -14.65 1.95 17.04
C ALA A 114 -13.81 0.84 16.38
N PRO A 115 -14.17 -0.46 16.44
CA PRO A 115 -13.37 -1.50 15.78
C PRO A 115 -13.34 -1.36 14.26
N ASP A 116 -14.45 -1.00 13.64
CA ASP A 116 -14.55 -0.79 12.19
C ASP A 116 -13.81 0.44 11.74
N SER A 117 -13.82 1.51 12.54
CA SER A 117 -13.07 2.73 12.29
C SER A 117 -11.56 2.48 12.31
N GLU A 118 -11.05 1.75 13.30
CA GLU A 118 -9.62 1.41 13.39
C GLU A 118 -9.16 0.57 12.20
N LEU A 119 -9.94 -0.44 11.81
CA LEU A 119 -9.64 -1.28 10.65
C LEU A 119 -9.72 -0.48 9.34
N ALA A 120 -10.73 0.36 9.18
CA ALA A 120 -10.88 1.18 7.98
C ALA A 120 -9.73 2.18 7.81
N GLN A 121 -9.23 2.78 8.88
CA GLN A 121 -8.08 3.70 8.84
C GLN A 121 -6.82 3.04 8.28
N GLN A 122 -6.65 1.73 8.43
CA GLN A 122 -5.51 1.00 7.87
C GLN A 122 -5.54 0.89 6.34
N LEU A 123 -6.70 1.09 5.71
CA LEU A 123 -6.87 0.98 4.26
C LEU A 123 -6.53 2.28 3.53
N VAL A 124 -6.49 3.41 4.23
CA VAL A 124 -6.29 4.71 3.60
C VAL A 124 -4.87 5.22 3.80
N LYS A 125 -4.35 5.89 2.80
CA LYS A 125 -3.00 6.46 2.78
C LYS A 125 -3.04 7.94 2.40
N ASP A 126 -2.03 8.68 2.80
CA ASP A 126 -1.78 10.03 2.32
C ASP A 126 -0.26 10.31 2.32
N PRO A 127 0.35 10.52 1.17
CA PRO A 127 -0.21 10.42 -0.18
C PRO A 127 -0.26 8.97 -0.72
N TYR A 128 -1.11 8.74 -1.72
CA TYR A 128 -0.97 7.61 -2.63
C TYR A 128 0.07 7.92 -3.71
N VAL A 129 0.91 6.96 -4.06
CA VAL A 129 1.99 7.13 -5.05
C VAL A 129 1.70 6.29 -6.30
N PHE A 130 0.88 6.82 -7.18
CA PHE A 130 0.58 6.20 -8.47
C PHE A 130 1.60 6.66 -9.52
N GLU A 131 2.79 6.04 -9.57
CA GLU A 131 3.87 6.42 -10.49
C GLU A 131 3.45 6.45 -11.96
N HIS A 132 2.55 5.55 -12.34
CA HIS A 132 2.03 5.47 -13.70
C HIS A 132 1.07 6.61 -14.05
N LEU A 133 0.60 7.39 -13.08
CA LEU A 133 -0.22 8.57 -13.29
C LEU A 133 0.60 9.87 -13.32
N ALA A 134 1.86 9.86 -12.90
CA ALA A 134 2.70 11.05 -12.80
C ALA A 134 2.93 11.80 -14.14
N MET A 135 2.59 11.20 -15.26
CA MET A 135 2.70 11.82 -16.61
C MET A 135 1.45 12.58 -17.05
N VAL A 136 0.42 12.69 -16.19
CA VAL A 136 -0.91 13.14 -16.59
C VAL A 136 -1.24 14.51 -16.00
N GLU A 137 -0.52 15.55 -16.40
CA GLU A 137 -0.78 16.93 -15.92
C GLU A 137 -2.04 17.61 -16.52
N ARG A 138 -2.68 17.06 -17.58
CA ARG A 138 -3.84 17.68 -18.24
C ARG A 138 -4.78 16.64 -18.87
N VAL A 139 -5.37 15.76 -18.05
CA VAL A 139 -6.19 14.67 -18.58
C VAL A 139 -7.55 14.63 -17.91
N ALA A 140 -8.57 14.16 -18.63
CA ALA A 140 -9.91 13.99 -18.09
C ALA A 140 -9.97 12.85 -17.07
N GLU A 141 -10.94 12.86 -16.13
CA GLU A 141 -11.13 11.79 -15.12
C GLU A 141 -11.14 10.40 -15.77
N ARG A 142 -11.78 10.26 -16.95
CA ARG A 142 -11.82 9.01 -17.70
C ARG A 142 -10.44 8.48 -18.10
N ASP A 143 -9.49 9.36 -18.39
CA ASP A 143 -8.14 8.94 -18.80
C ASP A 143 -7.31 8.53 -17.58
N VAL A 144 -7.54 9.14 -16.40
CA VAL A 144 -6.95 8.71 -15.13
C VAL A 144 -7.50 7.34 -14.74
N GLU A 145 -8.81 7.17 -14.82
CA GLU A 145 -9.47 5.88 -14.59
C GLU A 145 -8.92 4.80 -15.54
N GLN A 146 -8.79 5.12 -16.84
CA GLN A 146 -8.23 4.17 -17.82
C GLN A 146 -6.78 3.82 -17.50
N ALA A 147 -5.94 4.79 -17.13
CA ALA A 147 -4.56 4.54 -16.73
C ALA A 147 -4.43 3.68 -15.48
N LEU A 148 -5.33 3.85 -14.49
CA LEU A 148 -5.41 2.97 -13.31
C LEU A 148 -5.79 1.54 -13.71
N MET A 149 -6.70 1.38 -14.68
CA MET A 149 -7.14 0.07 -15.16
C MET A 149 -6.09 -0.62 -16.04
N ASP A 150 -5.40 0.12 -16.90
CA ASP A 150 -4.33 -0.43 -17.76
C ASP A 150 -3.19 -1.03 -16.91
N ARG A 151 -3.03 -0.53 -15.68
CA ARG A 151 -2.06 -1.02 -14.71
C ARG A 151 -2.72 -1.45 -13.40
N LEU A 152 -3.78 -2.22 -13.52
CA LEU A 152 -4.59 -2.66 -12.38
C LEU A 152 -3.75 -3.32 -11.28
N GLN A 153 -2.72 -4.11 -11.65
CA GLN A 153 -1.85 -4.73 -10.68
C GLN A 153 -1.09 -3.68 -9.84
N ASP A 154 -0.52 -2.65 -10.48
CA ASP A 154 0.19 -1.58 -9.78
C ASP A 154 -0.78 -0.76 -8.92
N THR A 155 -1.99 -0.51 -9.42
CA THR A 155 -3.07 0.16 -8.69
C THR A 155 -3.46 -0.63 -7.44
N MET A 156 -3.65 -1.94 -7.55
CA MET A 156 -3.98 -2.79 -6.39
C MET A 156 -2.84 -2.87 -5.38
N LEU A 157 -1.58 -2.90 -5.83
CA LEU A 157 -0.42 -2.85 -4.93
C LEU A 157 -0.36 -1.54 -4.16
N GLU A 158 -0.69 -0.43 -4.80
CA GLU A 158 -0.73 0.88 -4.15
C GLU A 158 -1.90 1.01 -3.17
N LEU A 159 -3.09 0.52 -3.54
CA LEU A 159 -4.25 0.50 -2.63
C LEU A 159 -4.01 -0.40 -1.40
N GLY A 160 -3.18 -1.41 -1.52
CA GLY A 160 -2.77 -2.28 -0.43
C GLY A 160 -3.27 -3.72 -0.54
N ARG A 161 -2.80 -4.54 0.39
CA ARG A 161 -3.16 -5.96 0.45
C ARG A 161 -4.65 -6.14 0.75
N GLY A 162 -5.19 -7.25 0.27
CA GLY A 162 -6.56 -7.65 0.53
C GLY A 162 -7.58 -7.03 -0.43
N MET A 163 -7.19 -6.12 -1.31
CA MET A 163 -8.08 -5.53 -2.30
C MET A 163 -8.36 -6.52 -3.43
N ALA A 164 -9.62 -6.88 -3.64
CA ALA A 164 -10.13 -7.61 -4.78
C ALA A 164 -10.92 -6.65 -5.66
N PHE A 165 -10.59 -6.58 -6.96
CA PHE A 165 -11.31 -5.73 -7.90
C PHE A 165 -12.68 -6.34 -8.22
N VAL A 166 -13.74 -5.56 -8.02
CA VAL A 166 -15.12 -5.96 -8.31
C VAL A 166 -15.58 -5.40 -9.65
N GLY A 167 -15.30 -4.14 -9.93
CA GLY A 167 -15.66 -3.53 -11.19
C GLY A 167 -15.28 -2.06 -11.30
N ARG A 168 -15.36 -1.58 -12.55
CA ARG A 168 -15.26 -0.15 -12.87
C ARG A 168 -16.55 0.35 -13.47
N GLN A 169 -16.85 1.65 -13.30
CA GLN A 169 -18.09 2.28 -13.76
C GLN A 169 -19.31 1.41 -13.37
N VAL A 170 -19.31 1.00 -12.09
CA VAL A 170 -20.35 0.10 -11.57
C VAL A 170 -21.64 0.89 -11.48
N ARG A 171 -22.61 0.49 -12.29
CA ARG A 171 -23.94 1.12 -12.31
C ARG A 171 -24.73 0.76 -11.06
N LEU A 172 -25.20 1.76 -10.37
CA LEU A 172 -26.11 1.68 -9.24
C LEU A 172 -27.43 2.31 -9.65
N THR A 173 -28.54 1.71 -9.26
CA THR A 173 -29.87 2.21 -9.58
C THR A 173 -30.68 2.40 -8.31
N VAL A 174 -31.26 3.57 -8.14
CA VAL A 174 -32.13 3.90 -7.01
C VAL A 174 -33.53 4.23 -7.54
N PRO A 175 -34.56 3.42 -7.24
CA PRO A 175 -35.93 3.77 -7.58
C PRO A 175 -36.35 5.03 -6.81
N ASP A 176 -37.07 5.91 -7.47
CA ASP A 176 -37.73 7.04 -6.82
C ASP A 176 -39.13 6.59 -6.33
N ASP A 177 -39.32 6.53 -5.03
CA ASP A 177 -40.58 6.11 -4.41
C ASP A 177 -41.77 7.00 -4.78
N ALA A 178 -41.51 8.22 -5.27
CA ALA A 178 -42.55 9.21 -5.62
C ALA A 178 -42.90 9.22 -7.10
N SER A 179 -42.14 8.53 -7.95
CA SER A 179 -42.34 8.51 -9.40
C SER A 179 -41.84 7.20 -10.02
N ASP A 180 -42.26 6.88 -11.26
CA ASP A 180 -41.69 5.74 -12.02
C ASP A 180 -40.25 5.98 -12.49
N ARG A 181 -39.54 6.89 -11.86
CA ARG A 181 -38.20 7.30 -12.21
C ARG A 181 -37.17 6.42 -11.48
N VAL A 182 -36.11 6.09 -12.17
CA VAL A 182 -34.95 5.38 -11.61
C VAL A 182 -33.73 6.27 -11.79
N ASP A 183 -33.14 6.69 -10.69
CA ASP A 183 -31.88 7.44 -10.74
C ASP A 183 -30.71 6.46 -10.92
N GLU A 184 -29.82 6.81 -11.82
CA GLU A 184 -28.64 6.02 -12.14
C GLU A 184 -27.37 6.73 -11.66
N PHE A 185 -26.52 5.98 -10.98
CA PHE A 185 -25.22 6.43 -10.51
C PHE A 185 -24.14 5.48 -11.02
N TYR A 186 -22.92 5.95 -11.13
CA TYR A 186 -21.79 5.18 -11.59
C TYR A 186 -20.62 5.38 -10.66
N VAL A 187 -20.17 4.31 -10.01
CA VAL A 187 -18.97 4.29 -9.16
C VAL A 187 -17.75 4.08 -10.04
N ASP A 188 -16.75 4.94 -9.95
CA ASP A 188 -15.55 4.83 -10.78
C ASP A 188 -14.88 3.47 -10.61
N LEU A 189 -14.49 3.11 -9.39
CA LEU A 189 -13.91 1.80 -9.08
C LEU A 189 -14.53 1.21 -7.81
N LEU A 190 -14.93 -0.04 -7.89
CA LEU A 190 -15.41 -0.80 -6.74
C LEU A 190 -14.46 -1.95 -6.43
N PHE A 191 -14.03 -2.04 -5.17
CA PHE A 191 -13.24 -3.13 -4.64
C PHE A 191 -13.96 -3.82 -3.48
N PHE A 192 -13.47 -5.02 -3.14
CA PHE A 192 -13.85 -5.73 -1.93
C PHE A 192 -12.58 -6.09 -1.15
N HIS A 193 -12.51 -5.70 0.11
CA HIS A 193 -11.38 -6.04 0.96
C HIS A 193 -11.63 -7.38 1.64
N VAL A 194 -10.88 -8.42 1.21
CA VAL A 194 -11.14 -9.81 1.59
C VAL A 194 -10.83 -10.14 3.05
N GLU A 195 -9.93 -9.39 3.71
CA GLU A 195 -9.59 -9.61 5.12
C GLU A 195 -10.55 -8.89 6.05
N GLN A 196 -11.00 -7.69 5.68
CA GLN A 196 -11.95 -6.90 6.46
C GLN A 196 -13.41 -7.17 6.07
N LEU A 197 -13.63 -7.98 5.02
CA LEU A 197 -14.95 -8.36 4.51
C LEU A 197 -15.85 -7.14 4.26
N ARG A 198 -15.33 -6.12 3.58
CA ARG A 198 -16.08 -4.89 3.25
C ARG A 198 -15.89 -4.43 1.81
N TYR A 199 -16.89 -3.74 1.29
CA TYR A 199 -16.74 -3.02 0.04
C TYR A 199 -15.96 -1.72 0.23
N VAL A 200 -15.20 -1.34 -0.81
CA VAL A 200 -14.42 -0.11 -0.87
C VAL A 200 -14.77 0.60 -2.18
N VAL A 201 -15.44 1.72 -2.06
CA VAL A 201 -15.78 2.61 -3.16
C VAL A 201 -14.64 3.57 -3.37
N VAL A 202 -14.07 3.63 -4.57
CA VAL A 202 -13.03 4.60 -4.93
C VAL A 202 -13.58 5.54 -5.97
N GLU A 203 -13.58 6.83 -5.65
CA GLU A 203 -14.02 7.92 -6.51
C GLU A 203 -12.81 8.77 -6.92
N LEU A 204 -12.71 9.10 -8.19
CA LEU A 204 -11.62 9.86 -8.78
C LEU A 204 -12.06 11.28 -9.08
N LYS A 205 -11.24 12.26 -8.73
CA LYS A 205 -11.51 13.68 -9.06
C LYS A 205 -10.25 14.35 -9.59
N ILE A 206 -10.41 15.04 -10.72
CA ILE A 206 -9.37 15.91 -11.26
C ILE A 206 -9.39 17.24 -10.55
N GLY A 207 -8.22 17.64 -10.04
CA GLY A 207 -8.08 18.90 -9.32
C GLY A 207 -8.05 18.73 -7.79
N PRO A 208 -8.21 19.85 -7.05
CA PRO A 208 -8.19 19.84 -5.61
C PRO A 208 -9.47 19.23 -5.03
N PHE A 209 -9.39 18.84 -3.77
CA PHE A 209 -10.55 18.43 -2.99
C PHE A 209 -11.59 19.55 -2.90
N GLU A 210 -12.86 19.17 -3.06
CA GLU A 210 -14.02 20.02 -2.81
C GLU A 210 -15.00 19.31 -1.86
N PRO A 211 -15.64 20.03 -0.90
CA PRO A 211 -16.59 19.41 0.04
C PRO A 211 -17.76 18.67 -0.65
N ALA A 212 -18.18 19.10 -1.84
CA ALA A 212 -19.22 18.44 -2.62
C ALA A 212 -18.86 16.99 -3.00
N HIS A 213 -17.58 16.68 -3.19
CA HIS A 213 -17.12 15.33 -3.51
C HIS A 213 -17.41 14.32 -2.39
N VAL A 214 -17.35 14.77 -1.12
CA VAL A 214 -17.70 13.93 0.04
C VAL A 214 -19.19 13.55 0.01
N GLY A 215 -20.05 14.49 -0.34
CA GLY A 215 -21.49 14.23 -0.47
C GLY A 215 -21.78 13.19 -1.55
N GLN A 216 -21.12 13.29 -2.71
CA GLN A 216 -21.25 12.33 -3.80
C GLN A 216 -20.74 10.95 -3.38
N LEU A 217 -19.52 10.88 -2.82
CA LEU A 217 -18.93 9.64 -2.34
C LEU A 217 -19.79 8.99 -1.25
N GLY A 218 -20.30 9.79 -0.30
CA GLY A 218 -21.20 9.31 0.76
C GLY A 218 -22.48 8.68 0.21
N THR A 219 -23.07 9.26 -0.85
CA THR A 219 -24.21 8.68 -1.56
C THR A 219 -23.86 7.31 -2.16
N TYR A 220 -22.71 7.20 -2.84
CA TYR A 220 -22.28 5.94 -3.43
C TYR A 220 -22.01 4.86 -2.38
N VAL A 221 -21.35 5.22 -1.28
CA VAL A 221 -21.12 4.32 -0.14
C VAL A 221 -22.44 3.80 0.42
N ALA A 222 -23.43 4.67 0.62
CA ALA A 222 -24.74 4.29 1.15
C ALA A 222 -25.47 3.33 0.20
N ILE A 223 -25.46 3.60 -1.11
CA ILE A 223 -26.11 2.74 -2.09
C ILE A 223 -25.41 1.38 -2.19
N VAL A 224 -24.07 1.35 -2.20
CA VAL A 224 -23.30 0.09 -2.22
C VAL A 224 -23.54 -0.70 -0.93
N ASP A 225 -23.62 -0.04 0.21
CA ASP A 225 -23.92 -0.68 1.49
C ASP A 225 -25.33 -1.32 1.46
N ASP A 226 -26.30 -0.63 0.90
CA ASP A 226 -27.68 -1.13 0.77
C ASP A 226 -27.79 -2.30 -0.22
N GLN A 227 -27.16 -2.20 -1.40
CA GLN A 227 -27.39 -3.14 -2.50
C GLN A 227 -26.43 -4.34 -2.51
N PHE A 228 -25.20 -4.21 -2.02
CA PHE A 228 -24.14 -5.21 -2.13
C PHE A 228 -23.74 -5.81 -0.78
N ARG A 229 -23.82 -5.04 0.29
CA ARG A 229 -23.45 -5.50 1.62
C ARG A 229 -24.42 -6.55 2.14
N ARG A 230 -23.89 -7.56 2.81
CA ARG A 230 -24.63 -8.52 3.64
C ARG A 230 -24.29 -8.26 5.10
N PRO A 231 -25.15 -7.60 5.87
CA PRO A 231 -24.83 -7.14 7.23
C PRO A 231 -24.34 -8.23 8.18
N GLU A 232 -24.75 -9.49 7.94
CA GLU A 232 -24.39 -10.62 8.81
C GLU A 232 -22.94 -11.06 8.67
N ILE A 233 -22.28 -10.70 7.55
CA ILE A 233 -20.91 -11.15 7.24
C ILE A 233 -19.99 -10.03 6.76
N HIS A 234 -20.53 -8.91 6.34
CA HIS A 234 -19.74 -7.79 5.81
C HIS A 234 -19.72 -6.62 6.79
N ALA A 235 -18.53 -6.12 7.07
CA ALA A 235 -18.35 -4.82 7.72
C ALA A 235 -18.92 -3.68 6.84
N PRO A 236 -19.21 -2.51 7.42
CA PRO A 236 -19.72 -1.36 6.66
C PRO A 236 -18.82 -0.95 5.50
N THR A 237 -19.43 -0.58 4.39
CA THR A 237 -18.74 -0.06 3.20
C THR A 237 -18.02 1.23 3.52
N ILE A 238 -16.84 1.44 2.93
CA ILE A 238 -16.09 2.68 3.04
C ILE A 238 -15.84 3.31 1.68
N GLY A 239 -15.59 4.63 1.67
CA GLY A 239 -15.23 5.39 0.48
C GLY A 239 -13.82 5.95 0.56
N ILE A 240 -13.12 5.94 -0.55
CA ILE A 240 -11.82 6.57 -0.77
C ILE A 240 -11.98 7.59 -1.90
N LEU A 241 -11.68 8.85 -1.62
CA LEU A 241 -11.65 9.92 -2.61
C LEU A 241 -10.21 10.18 -3.02
N LEU A 242 -9.90 9.99 -4.30
CA LEU A 242 -8.60 10.28 -4.88
C LEU A 242 -8.68 11.57 -5.70
N CYS A 243 -7.99 12.62 -5.26
CA CYS A 243 -7.89 13.90 -5.95
C CYS A 243 -6.49 14.08 -6.54
N THR A 244 -6.39 14.56 -7.79
CA THR A 244 -5.09 14.77 -8.44
C THR A 244 -4.40 16.06 -8.00
N GLY A 245 -5.12 17.00 -7.40
CA GLY A 245 -4.60 18.26 -6.88
C GLY A 245 -4.20 18.18 -5.42
N LYS A 246 -3.19 18.95 -5.01
CA LYS A 246 -2.83 19.10 -3.61
C LYS A 246 -3.94 19.84 -2.86
N THR A 247 -4.39 19.30 -1.76
CA THR A 247 -5.42 19.90 -0.91
C THR A 247 -4.81 20.74 0.20
N GLY A 248 -5.43 21.90 0.43
CA GLY A 248 -5.13 22.76 1.56
C GLY A 248 -5.81 22.25 2.86
N PRO A 249 -5.85 23.09 3.93
CA PRO A 249 -6.38 22.75 5.26
C PRO A 249 -7.84 22.27 5.28
N THR A 250 -8.59 22.46 4.21
CA THR A 250 -10.05 22.20 4.13
C THR A 250 -10.42 20.72 4.26
N VAL A 251 -9.48 19.79 4.01
CA VAL A 251 -9.70 18.35 4.15
C VAL A 251 -9.82 17.90 5.61
N ARG A 252 -9.52 18.76 6.56
CA ARG A 252 -9.54 18.42 8.00
C ARG A 252 -10.89 18.68 8.69
N TYR A 253 -11.86 19.18 7.97
CA TYR A 253 -13.20 19.48 8.44
C TYR A 253 -14.24 18.80 7.54
#